data_de0ad52c5b78cee2ce5685a760276312
#
_entry.id   de0ad52c5b78cee2ce5685a760276312
#
_cell.length_a   1.000
_cell.length_b   1.000
_cell.length_c   1.000
_cell.angle_alpha   90.00
_cell.angle_beta   90.00
_cell.angle_gamma   90.00
#
_symmetry.space_group_name_H-M   'P 1'
#
loop_
_entity.id
_entity.type
_entity.pdbx_description
1 polymer ?
#
loop_
_entity_poly.entity_id
_entity_poly.type
_entity_poly.pdbx_seq_one_letter_code
_entity_poly.pdbx_strand_id
1 'polypeptide(L)'
;MRTGDTVFVTGGAGSLGSLAGQLARHLGAGRVIGSTGSAWKAGRMTAGLGYDAVVVRGAEPLAEQLAKAAPDGLDVVFDTVGGAELRAALDAARPGARFALVGALSGQLDSELRGTAAPVEIDTFALIVKGVTLRGTRATEDPRAHVEWEERFGALLRSGEIVLPYERVAGMDAAPRALEEVMRGRHLGTVVVEL
;
A
#
# COMPACT_ATOMS: atom_id res chain seq x y z
N MET A 1 -1.11 -9.37 -11.87
CA MET A 1 -2.52 -9.32 -11.48
C MET A 1 -3.29 -10.30 -12.34
N ARG A 2 -4.26 -11.02 -11.77
CA ARG A 2 -5.23 -11.86 -12.49
C ARG A 2 -6.63 -11.35 -12.16
N THR A 3 -7.55 -11.50 -13.08
CA THR A 3 -8.95 -11.10 -12.82
C THR A 3 -9.52 -11.90 -11.65
N GLY A 4 -10.14 -11.21 -10.71
CA GLY A 4 -10.71 -11.79 -9.50
C GLY A 4 -9.75 -11.91 -8.31
N ASP A 5 -8.46 -11.57 -8.45
CA ASP A 5 -7.51 -11.59 -7.33
C ASP A 5 -8.01 -10.77 -6.13
N THR A 6 -7.81 -11.29 -4.91
CA THR A 6 -7.93 -10.54 -3.67
C THR A 6 -6.59 -9.87 -3.37
N VAL A 7 -6.58 -8.54 -3.37
CA VAL A 7 -5.38 -7.71 -3.26
C VAL A 7 -5.33 -7.02 -1.92
N PHE A 8 -4.18 -7.06 -1.26
CA PHE A 8 -3.90 -6.26 -0.07
C PHE A 8 -2.81 -5.23 -0.35
N VAL A 9 -3.07 -3.98 0.03
CA VAL A 9 -2.15 -2.85 -0.13
C VAL A 9 -1.82 -2.30 1.24
N THR A 10 -0.56 -2.44 1.68
CA THR A 10 -0.12 -1.82 2.92
C THR A 10 0.07 -0.32 2.75
N GLY A 11 -0.21 0.46 3.78
CA GLY A 11 -0.13 1.92 3.68
C GLY A 11 -1.07 2.53 2.64
N GLY A 12 -2.26 1.95 2.46
CA GLY A 12 -3.23 2.28 1.42
C GLY A 12 -3.69 3.74 1.38
N ALA A 13 -3.55 4.47 2.47
CA ALA A 13 -3.89 5.90 2.56
C ALA A 13 -2.74 6.84 2.15
N GLY A 14 -1.54 6.33 1.91
CA GLY A 14 -0.37 7.12 1.50
C GLY A 14 -0.34 7.40 -0.01
N SER A 15 0.69 8.10 -0.47
CA SER A 15 0.85 8.48 -1.87
C SER A 15 0.79 7.28 -2.83
N LEU A 16 1.63 6.27 -2.62
CA LEU A 16 1.65 5.07 -3.46
C LEU A 16 0.40 4.21 -3.24
N GLY A 17 -0.01 4.01 -1.98
CA GLY A 17 -1.14 3.15 -1.65
C GLY A 17 -2.46 3.66 -2.23
N SER A 18 -2.70 4.96 -2.20
CA SER A 18 -3.93 5.56 -2.75
C SER A 18 -4.09 5.33 -4.25
N LEU A 19 -2.99 5.20 -4.98
CA LEU A 19 -2.99 4.85 -6.40
C LEU A 19 -3.05 3.33 -6.61
N ALA A 20 -2.31 2.57 -5.80
CA ALA A 20 -2.24 1.11 -5.93
C ALA A 20 -3.61 0.45 -5.78
N GLY A 21 -4.46 0.93 -4.85
CA GLY A 21 -5.82 0.43 -4.68
C GLY A 21 -6.68 0.62 -5.92
N GLN A 22 -6.67 1.82 -6.48
CA GLN A 22 -7.41 2.16 -7.69
C GLN A 22 -6.90 1.39 -8.91
N LEU A 23 -5.58 1.29 -9.08
CA LEU A 23 -4.97 0.53 -10.16
C LEU A 23 -5.24 -0.98 -10.03
N ALA A 24 -5.24 -1.54 -8.83
CA ALA A 24 -5.61 -2.93 -8.61
C ALA A 24 -7.02 -3.19 -9.11
N ARG A 25 -7.96 -2.30 -8.82
CA ARG A 25 -9.34 -2.37 -9.31
C ARG A 25 -9.39 -2.30 -10.84
N HIS A 26 -8.73 -1.31 -11.43
CA HIS A 26 -8.65 -1.14 -12.89
C HIS A 26 -8.03 -2.36 -13.59
N LEU A 27 -7.07 -3.04 -12.95
CA LEU A 27 -6.43 -4.25 -13.46
C LEU A 27 -7.23 -5.53 -13.20
N GLY A 28 -8.47 -5.44 -12.71
CA GLY A 28 -9.39 -6.55 -12.58
C GLY A 28 -9.37 -7.28 -11.25
N ALA A 29 -8.83 -6.68 -10.18
CA ALA A 29 -8.96 -7.23 -8.83
C ALA A 29 -10.44 -7.41 -8.46
N GLY A 30 -10.79 -8.58 -7.94
CA GLY A 30 -12.13 -8.88 -7.45
C GLY A 30 -12.39 -8.21 -6.10
N ARG A 31 -11.35 -8.09 -5.27
CA ARG A 31 -11.41 -7.45 -3.96
C ARG A 31 -10.11 -6.71 -3.67
N VAL A 32 -10.21 -5.49 -3.16
CA VAL A 32 -9.07 -4.65 -2.79
C VAL A 32 -9.19 -4.26 -1.31
N ILE A 33 -8.18 -4.60 -0.53
CA ILE A 33 -8.11 -4.35 0.91
C ILE A 33 -6.92 -3.44 1.14
N GLY A 34 -7.08 -2.41 1.96
CA GLY A 34 -5.98 -1.51 2.32
C GLY A 34 -5.67 -1.53 3.81
N SER A 35 -4.50 -1.02 4.19
CA SER A 35 -4.21 -0.70 5.59
C SER A 35 -4.00 0.79 5.81
N THR A 36 -4.33 1.25 7.01
CA THR A 36 -4.06 2.62 7.47
C THR A 36 -3.90 2.67 8.99
N GLY A 37 -3.27 3.71 9.51
CA GLY A 37 -3.21 3.97 10.95
C GLY A 37 -4.38 4.82 11.48
N SER A 38 -5.41 5.11 10.67
CA SER A 38 -6.45 6.07 11.05
C SER A 38 -7.83 5.66 10.53
N ALA A 39 -8.81 5.60 11.44
CA ALA A 39 -10.19 5.25 11.11
C ALA A 39 -10.85 6.27 10.14
N TRP A 40 -10.54 7.57 10.27
CA TRP A 40 -11.08 8.57 9.35
C TRP A 40 -10.56 8.39 7.91
N LYS A 41 -9.29 7.97 7.76
CA LYS A 41 -8.74 7.64 6.43
C LYS A 41 -9.38 6.38 5.87
N ALA A 42 -9.66 5.38 6.70
CA ALA A 42 -10.33 4.16 6.27
C ALA A 42 -11.66 4.47 5.57
N GLY A 43 -12.50 5.34 6.13
CA GLY A 43 -13.73 5.81 5.50
C GLY A 43 -13.52 6.50 4.16
N ARG A 44 -12.45 7.32 4.04
CA ARG A 44 -12.12 7.99 2.77
C ARG A 44 -11.58 7.02 1.70
N MET A 45 -10.83 6.01 2.13
CA MET A 45 -10.31 4.98 1.23
C MET A 45 -11.45 4.17 0.60
N THR A 46 -12.42 3.74 1.38
CA THR A 46 -13.57 2.99 0.87
C THR A 46 -14.53 3.86 0.05
N ALA A 47 -14.64 5.13 0.35
CA ALA A 47 -15.53 6.04 -0.37
C ALA A 47 -15.01 6.45 -1.77
N GLY A 48 -13.68 6.49 -1.99
CA GLY A 48 -13.16 7.11 -3.21
C GLY A 48 -11.82 6.61 -3.74
N LEU A 49 -11.18 5.61 -3.11
CA LEU A 49 -9.87 5.11 -3.54
C LEU A 49 -9.87 3.64 -3.95
N GLY A 50 -11.04 3.10 -4.30
CA GLY A 50 -11.17 1.74 -4.84
C GLY A 50 -11.01 0.60 -3.84
N TYR A 51 -11.00 0.88 -2.53
CA TYR A 51 -10.92 -0.14 -1.49
C TYR A 51 -12.29 -0.65 -1.06
N ASP A 52 -12.44 -1.99 -0.96
CA ASP A 52 -13.66 -2.63 -0.45
C ASP A 52 -13.65 -2.73 1.07
N ALA A 53 -12.47 -2.89 1.65
CA ALA A 53 -12.26 -2.98 3.10
C ALA A 53 -10.93 -2.35 3.49
N VAL A 54 -10.84 -1.94 4.74
CA VAL A 54 -9.62 -1.34 5.28
C VAL A 54 -9.36 -1.90 6.67
N VAL A 55 -8.13 -2.38 6.90
CA VAL A 55 -7.64 -2.74 8.23
C VAL A 55 -6.98 -1.52 8.88
N VAL A 56 -7.29 -1.28 10.15
CA VAL A 56 -6.80 -0.12 10.89
C VAL A 56 -5.82 -0.56 11.96
N ARG A 57 -4.56 -0.12 11.84
CA ARG A 57 -3.54 -0.42 12.85
C ARG A 57 -3.94 0.14 14.21
N GLY A 58 -3.72 -0.66 15.25
CA GLY A 58 -3.97 -0.26 16.64
C GLY A 58 -5.43 -0.37 17.10
N ALA A 59 -6.36 -0.80 16.23
CA ALA A 59 -7.75 -1.07 16.62
C ALA A 59 -7.89 -2.51 17.13
N GLU A 60 -7.71 -3.50 16.26
CA GLU A 60 -7.73 -4.93 16.56
C GLU A 60 -6.45 -5.56 15.98
N PRO A 61 -6.09 -6.81 16.37
CA PRO A 61 -4.99 -7.51 15.73
C PRO A 61 -5.14 -7.55 14.20
N LEU A 62 -4.08 -7.23 13.47
CA LEU A 62 -4.12 -7.15 12.00
C LEU A 62 -4.55 -8.47 11.36
N ALA A 63 -4.12 -9.61 11.92
CA ALA A 63 -4.48 -10.94 11.42
C ALA A 63 -5.99 -11.18 11.49
N GLU A 64 -6.65 -10.75 12.58
CA GLU A 64 -8.11 -10.89 12.75
C GLU A 64 -8.87 -10.00 11.77
N GLN A 65 -8.41 -8.75 11.59
CA GLN A 65 -9.00 -7.84 10.62
C GLN A 65 -8.84 -8.37 9.20
N LEU A 66 -7.66 -8.92 8.83
CA LEU A 66 -7.42 -9.52 7.53
C LEU A 66 -8.26 -10.78 7.31
N ALA A 67 -8.42 -11.63 8.31
CA ALA A 67 -9.30 -12.81 8.21
C ALA A 67 -10.76 -12.43 7.94
N LYS A 68 -11.24 -11.34 8.53
CA LYS A 68 -12.58 -10.80 8.27
C LYS A 68 -12.67 -10.17 6.86
N ALA A 69 -11.64 -9.43 6.45
CA ALA A 69 -11.61 -8.72 5.17
C ALA A 69 -11.33 -9.64 3.98
N ALA A 70 -10.58 -10.72 4.17
CA ALA A 70 -10.21 -11.71 3.16
C ALA A 70 -10.43 -13.14 3.68
N PRO A 71 -11.67 -13.60 3.83
CA PRO A 71 -11.98 -14.91 4.41
C PRO A 71 -11.35 -16.07 3.60
N ASP A 72 -11.20 -15.89 2.30
CA ASP A 72 -10.53 -16.86 1.42
C ASP A 72 -9.01 -16.63 1.29
N GLY A 73 -8.46 -15.61 1.98
CA GLY A 73 -7.06 -15.24 1.94
C GLY A 73 -6.68 -14.28 0.81
N LEU A 74 -5.37 -14.00 0.70
CA LEU A 74 -4.80 -12.99 -0.20
C LEU A 74 -4.09 -13.63 -1.39
N ASP A 75 -4.36 -13.14 -2.61
CA ASP A 75 -3.71 -13.57 -3.85
C ASP A 75 -2.52 -12.68 -4.22
N VAL A 76 -2.65 -11.37 -3.96
CA VAL A 76 -1.61 -10.37 -4.26
C VAL A 76 -1.43 -9.41 -3.10
N VAL A 77 -0.19 -9.12 -2.78
CA VAL A 77 0.14 -8.09 -1.78
C VAL A 77 1.10 -7.07 -2.39
N PHE A 78 0.73 -5.79 -2.27
CA PHE A 78 1.58 -4.66 -2.59
C PHE A 78 2.03 -4.02 -1.28
N ASP A 79 3.29 -4.28 -0.91
CA ASP A 79 3.81 -3.89 0.39
C ASP A 79 4.76 -2.69 0.31
N THR A 80 4.41 -1.63 1.02
CA THR A 80 5.21 -0.42 1.19
C THR A 80 5.67 -0.20 2.62
N VAL A 81 5.19 -1.03 3.56
CA VAL A 81 5.39 -0.82 5.00
C VAL A 81 6.35 -1.83 5.62
N GLY A 82 6.22 -3.10 5.26
CA GLY A 82 6.98 -4.18 5.92
C GLY A 82 6.47 -4.49 7.34
N GLY A 83 7.35 -5.04 8.18
CA GLY A 83 7.09 -5.29 9.60
C GLY A 83 5.85 -6.15 9.86
N ALA A 84 5.06 -5.76 10.85
CA ALA A 84 3.88 -6.52 11.29
C ALA A 84 2.79 -6.63 10.21
N GLU A 85 2.67 -5.65 9.31
CA GLU A 85 1.69 -5.70 8.22
C GLU A 85 2.06 -6.77 7.19
N LEU A 86 3.34 -6.82 6.79
CA LEU A 86 3.85 -7.87 5.90
C LEU A 86 3.71 -9.25 6.54
N ARG A 87 4.02 -9.40 7.84
CA ARG A 87 3.85 -10.66 8.55
C ARG A 87 2.40 -11.13 8.52
N ALA A 88 1.46 -10.27 8.90
CA ALA A 88 0.04 -10.61 8.90
C ALA A 88 -0.48 -10.96 7.49
N ALA A 89 0.04 -10.28 6.45
CA ALA A 89 -0.30 -10.58 5.07
C ALA A 89 0.22 -11.96 4.62
N LEU A 90 1.43 -12.36 5.05
CA LEU A 90 2.00 -13.68 4.77
C LEU A 90 1.19 -14.80 5.42
N ASP A 91 0.75 -14.60 6.64
CA ASP A 91 -0.10 -15.57 7.35
C ASP A 91 -1.44 -15.75 6.61
N ALA A 92 -2.02 -14.67 6.06
CA ALA A 92 -3.25 -14.67 5.28
C ALA A 92 -3.08 -15.07 3.80
N ALA A 93 -1.87 -15.40 3.35
CA ALA A 93 -1.59 -15.74 1.95
C ALA A 93 -2.26 -17.04 1.51
N ARG A 94 -2.88 -17.03 0.33
CA ARG A 94 -3.39 -18.23 -0.37
C ARG A 94 -2.22 -18.99 -1.03
N PRO A 95 -2.43 -20.26 -1.37
CA PRO A 95 -1.50 -20.97 -2.24
C PRO A 95 -1.25 -20.22 -3.56
N GLY A 96 0.03 -20.02 -3.91
CA GLY A 96 0.46 -19.29 -5.09
C GLY A 96 0.38 -17.76 -4.98
N ALA A 97 0.20 -17.21 -3.78
CA ALA A 97 0.17 -15.77 -3.55
C ALA A 97 1.48 -15.08 -3.96
N ARG A 98 1.37 -13.83 -4.39
CA ARG A 98 2.47 -13.03 -4.96
C ARG A 98 2.59 -11.71 -4.22
N PHE A 99 3.77 -11.45 -3.68
CA PHE A 99 4.09 -10.26 -2.90
C PHE A 99 5.08 -9.39 -3.65
N ALA A 100 4.72 -8.15 -3.92
CA ALA A 100 5.63 -7.10 -4.38
C ALA A 100 6.05 -6.25 -3.19
N LEU A 101 7.33 -6.36 -2.79
CA LEU A 101 7.93 -5.58 -1.72
C LEU A 101 8.51 -4.30 -2.33
N VAL A 102 7.86 -3.18 -2.12
CA VAL A 102 8.16 -1.89 -2.77
C VAL A 102 8.77 -0.90 -1.80
N GLY A 103 8.46 -1.03 -0.53
CA GLY A 103 8.97 -0.15 0.52
C GLY A 103 9.10 -0.85 1.87
N ALA A 104 9.68 -0.14 2.82
CA ALA A 104 9.98 -0.64 4.16
C ALA A 104 9.78 0.47 5.21
N LEU A 105 8.63 1.14 5.16
CA LEU A 105 8.35 2.32 5.99
C LEU A 105 8.49 2.02 7.49
N SER A 106 8.16 0.81 7.93
CA SER A 106 8.33 0.39 9.33
C SER A 106 9.78 0.51 9.80
N GLY A 107 10.74 0.10 8.97
CA GLY A 107 12.17 0.25 9.29
C GLY A 107 12.68 1.68 9.13
N GLN A 108 12.08 2.46 8.20
CA GLN A 108 12.47 3.87 8.01
C GLN A 108 12.01 4.76 9.17
N LEU A 109 10.90 4.44 9.81
CA LEU A 109 10.37 5.18 10.96
C LEU A 109 10.91 4.67 12.30
N ASP A 110 11.59 3.53 12.31
CA ASP A 110 12.21 2.96 13.50
C ASP A 110 13.52 3.67 13.81
N SER A 111 13.60 4.28 14.98
CA SER A 111 14.79 5.05 15.42
C SER A 111 16.04 4.18 15.62
N GLU A 112 15.86 2.89 15.95
CA GLU A 112 16.97 1.96 16.18
C GLU A 112 17.53 1.44 14.85
N LEU A 113 16.68 1.22 13.87
CA LEU A 113 17.06 0.69 12.56
C LEU A 113 17.60 1.75 11.60
N ARG A 114 17.42 3.04 11.91
CA ARG A 114 17.93 4.20 11.14
C ARG A 114 17.63 4.13 9.63
N GLY A 115 16.54 3.49 9.25
CA GLY A 115 16.13 3.35 7.85
C GLY A 115 16.97 2.37 7.00
N THR A 116 17.87 1.61 7.60
CA THR A 116 18.77 0.70 6.87
C THR A 116 18.30 -0.75 6.83
N ALA A 117 17.32 -1.10 7.66
CA ALA A 117 16.76 -2.45 7.75
C ALA A 117 15.28 -2.41 8.08
N ALA A 118 14.56 -3.46 7.69
CA ALA A 118 13.17 -3.71 8.06
C ALA A 118 12.98 -5.23 8.27
N PRO A 119 13.49 -5.79 9.36
CA PRO A 119 13.43 -7.22 9.61
C PRO A 119 11.99 -7.69 9.80
N VAL A 120 11.68 -8.86 9.23
CA VAL A 120 10.41 -9.55 9.40
C VAL A 120 10.67 -11.01 9.64
N GLU A 121 10.08 -11.57 10.68
CA GLU A 121 10.11 -13.01 10.91
C GLU A 121 9.14 -13.70 9.95
N ILE A 122 9.63 -14.73 9.26
CA ILE A 122 8.88 -15.45 8.23
C ILE A 122 8.95 -16.95 8.52
N ASP A 123 7.79 -17.62 8.50
CA ASP A 123 7.72 -19.08 8.47
C ASP A 123 8.01 -19.58 7.03
N THR A 124 9.25 -19.98 6.81
CA THR A 124 9.69 -20.44 5.48
C THR A 124 9.02 -21.77 5.08
N PHE A 125 8.62 -22.62 6.02
CA PHE A 125 7.88 -23.84 5.71
C PHE A 125 6.49 -23.51 5.16
N ALA A 126 5.80 -22.55 5.75
CA ALA A 126 4.51 -22.09 5.24
C ALA A 126 4.63 -21.50 3.83
N LEU A 127 5.71 -20.75 3.55
CA LEU A 127 5.98 -20.23 2.20
C LEU A 127 6.15 -21.34 1.16
N ILE A 128 6.92 -22.39 1.52
CA ILE A 128 7.17 -23.55 0.65
C ILE A 128 5.87 -24.28 0.35
N VAL A 129 5.12 -24.63 1.39
CA VAL A 129 3.84 -25.38 1.25
C VAL A 129 2.82 -24.63 0.43
N LYS A 130 2.73 -23.29 0.63
CA LYS A 130 1.80 -22.43 -0.12
C LYS A 130 2.35 -22.01 -1.49
N GLY A 131 3.63 -22.23 -1.82
CA GLY A 131 4.24 -21.76 -3.07
C GLY A 131 4.19 -20.23 -3.21
N VAL A 132 4.40 -19.49 -2.12
CA VAL A 132 4.35 -18.04 -2.10
C VAL A 132 5.58 -17.43 -2.78
N THR A 133 5.37 -16.40 -3.59
CA THR A 133 6.46 -15.61 -4.20
C THR A 133 6.60 -14.27 -3.49
N LEU A 134 7.80 -13.99 -2.99
CA LEU A 134 8.20 -12.66 -2.48
C LEU A 134 9.20 -12.04 -3.46
N ARG A 135 8.90 -10.84 -3.94
CA ARG A 135 9.77 -10.13 -4.89
C ARG A 135 10.02 -8.70 -4.44
N GLY A 136 11.29 -8.35 -4.20
CA GLY A 136 11.72 -6.97 -4.06
C GLY A 136 11.59 -6.25 -5.41
N THR A 137 11.03 -5.03 -5.36
CA THR A 137 10.76 -4.23 -6.56
C THR A 137 11.39 -2.86 -6.39
N ARG A 138 12.23 -2.47 -7.34
CA ARG A 138 12.79 -1.11 -7.46
C ARG A 138 12.05 -0.36 -8.57
N ALA A 139 11.94 0.95 -8.41
CA ALA A 139 11.64 1.81 -9.55
C ALA A 139 12.70 1.57 -10.63
N THR A 140 12.27 1.36 -11.87
CA THR A 140 13.18 1.20 -13.00
C THR A 140 13.44 2.54 -13.68
N GLU A 141 14.66 2.72 -14.15
CA GLU A 141 15.03 3.85 -14.99
C GLU A 141 14.88 3.51 -16.49
N ASP A 142 14.21 2.40 -16.82
CA ASP A 142 13.95 2.04 -18.21
C ASP A 142 13.03 3.09 -18.85
N PRO A 143 13.54 3.87 -19.85
CA PRO A 143 12.77 4.95 -20.46
C PRO A 143 11.49 4.44 -21.17
N ARG A 144 11.49 3.20 -21.69
CA ARG A 144 10.32 2.62 -22.35
C ARG A 144 9.21 2.32 -21.36
N ALA A 145 9.56 1.72 -20.22
CA ALA A 145 8.60 1.46 -19.16
C ALA A 145 8.03 2.78 -18.58
N HIS A 146 8.84 3.83 -18.54
CA HIS A 146 8.41 5.15 -18.09
C HIS A 146 7.37 5.76 -19.05
N VAL A 147 7.66 5.78 -20.34
CA VAL A 147 6.72 6.29 -21.36
C VAL A 147 5.40 5.51 -21.36
N GLU A 148 5.46 4.18 -21.37
CA GLU A 148 4.26 3.33 -21.32
C GLU A 148 3.43 3.63 -20.06
N TRP A 149 4.10 3.80 -18.93
CA TRP A 149 3.46 4.14 -17.67
C TRP A 149 2.79 5.52 -17.72
N GLU A 150 3.48 6.56 -18.20
CA GLU A 150 2.94 7.91 -18.31
C GLU A 150 1.71 7.97 -19.22
N GLU A 151 1.75 7.27 -20.35
CA GLU A 151 0.61 7.21 -21.29
C GLU A 151 -0.62 6.58 -20.63
N ARG A 152 -0.47 5.39 -20.04
CA ARG A 152 -1.56 4.64 -19.43
C ARG A 152 -2.11 5.33 -18.18
N PHE A 153 -1.21 5.72 -17.28
CA PHE A 153 -1.58 6.39 -16.03
C PHE A 153 -2.15 7.78 -16.30
N GLY A 154 -1.53 8.54 -17.19
CA GLY A 154 -2.03 9.85 -17.60
C GLY A 154 -3.40 9.79 -18.27
N ALA A 155 -3.70 8.74 -19.03
CA ALA A 155 -5.04 8.54 -19.60
C ALA A 155 -6.09 8.32 -18.49
N LEU A 156 -5.81 7.46 -17.50
CA LEU A 156 -6.71 7.18 -16.39
C LEU A 156 -6.96 8.41 -15.49
N LEU A 157 -5.93 9.23 -15.28
CA LEU A 157 -6.07 10.50 -14.55
C LEU A 157 -6.94 11.50 -15.32
N ARG A 158 -6.72 11.64 -16.64
CA ARG A 158 -7.49 12.57 -17.47
C ARG A 158 -8.96 12.16 -17.63
N SER A 159 -9.24 10.86 -17.67
CA SER A 159 -10.62 10.35 -17.72
C SER A 159 -11.33 10.43 -16.35
N GLY A 160 -10.60 10.64 -15.26
CA GLY A 160 -11.13 10.60 -13.90
C GLY A 160 -11.39 9.18 -13.36
N GLU A 161 -10.95 8.15 -14.07
CA GLU A 161 -11.06 6.76 -13.60
C GLU A 161 -10.20 6.49 -12.37
N ILE A 162 -9.09 7.22 -12.23
CA ILE A 162 -8.30 7.28 -11.01
C ILE A 162 -8.11 8.73 -10.57
N VAL A 163 -7.97 8.92 -9.27
CA VAL A 163 -7.71 10.23 -8.68
C VAL A 163 -6.41 10.20 -7.89
N LEU A 164 -5.65 11.29 -7.93
CA LEU A 164 -4.47 11.48 -7.11
C LEU A 164 -4.86 12.35 -5.90
N PRO A 165 -5.09 11.77 -4.72
CA PRO A 165 -5.37 12.58 -3.55
C PRO A 165 -4.11 13.34 -3.15
N TYR A 166 -4.22 14.66 -2.99
CA TYR A 166 -3.13 15.50 -2.51
C TYR A 166 -3.64 16.65 -1.66
N GLU A 167 -2.78 17.12 -0.77
CA GLU A 167 -2.99 18.31 0.04
C GLU A 167 -1.92 19.34 -0.28
N ARG A 168 -2.30 20.62 -0.34
CA ARG A 168 -1.38 21.72 -0.63
C ARG A 168 -1.01 22.45 0.65
N VAL A 169 0.27 22.74 0.78
CA VAL A 169 0.83 23.54 1.87
C VAL A 169 1.56 24.71 1.25
N ALA A 170 1.20 25.94 1.63
CA ALA A 170 1.77 27.13 1.05
C ALA A 170 3.07 27.55 1.74
N GLY A 171 4.09 27.82 0.92
CA GLY A 171 5.37 28.36 1.34
C GLY A 171 6.34 27.33 1.91
N MET A 172 7.63 27.52 1.60
CA MET A 172 8.70 26.64 2.06
C MET A 172 8.83 26.59 3.60
N ASP A 173 8.48 27.67 4.29
CA ASP A 173 8.55 27.75 5.75
C ASP A 173 7.61 26.76 6.44
N ALA A 174 6.54 26.34 5.78
CA ALA A 174 5.61 25.34 6.29
C ALA A 174 6.05 23.89 6.01
N ALA A 175 7.03 23.65 5.14
CA ALA A 175 7.48 22.31 4.74
C ALA A 175 7.96 21.44 5.91
N PRO A 176 8.74 21.92 6.91
CA PRO A 176 9.16 21.08 8.04
C PRO A 176 7.99 20.57 8.86
N ARG A 177 7.00 21.43 9.11
CA ARG A 177 5.77 21.03 9.84
C ARG A 177 4.94 20.04 9.02
N ALA A 178 4.79 20.29 7.73
CA ALA A 178 4.08 19.39 6.84
C ALA A 178 4.73 18.00 6.80
N LEU A 179 6.06 17.93 6.76
CA LEU A 179 6.81 16.67 6.82
C LEU A 179 6.54 15.92 8.14
N GLU A 180 6.59 16.62 9.27
CA GLU A 180 6.26 16.03 10.57
C GLU A 180 4.84 15.46 10.62
N GLU A 181 3.88 16.19 10.06
CA GLU A 181 2.49 15.77 9.96
C GLU A 181 2.31 14.55 9.04
N VAL A 182 3.06 14.48 7.93
CA VAL A 182 3.13 13.29 7.04
C VAL A 182 3.67 12.09 7.81
N MET A 183 4.78 12.24 8.51
CA MET A 183 5.39 11.16 9.32
C MET A 183 4.43 10.66 10.42
N ARG A 184 3.63 11.53 10.99
CA ARG A 184 2.57 11.19 11.95
C ARG A 184 1.29 10.64 11.29
N GLY A 185 1.29 10.52 9.96
CA GLY A 185 0.16 9.98 9.21
C GLY A 185 -1.08 10.88 9.23
N ARG A 186 -0.97 12.19 9.30
CA ARG A 186 -2.11 13.12 9.37
C ARG A 186 -2.73 13.42 8.02
N HIS A 187 -2.04 13.16 6.92
CA HIS A 187 -2.48 13.46 5.56
C HIS A 187 -2.96 12.22 4.81
N LEU A 188 -3.85 12.39 3.85
CA LEU A 188 -4.28 11.38 2.90
C LEU A 188 -3.63 11.67 1.54
N GLY A 189 -2.97 10.66 0.96
CA GLY A 189 -2.30 10.81 -0.33
C GLY A 189 -0.97 11.55 -0.22
N THR A 190 -0.73 12.48 -1.13
CA THR A 190 0.53 13.23 -1.28
C THR A 190 0.40 14.63 -0.68
N VAL A 191 1.44 15.13 -0.02
CA VAL A 191 1.52 16.53 0.38
C VAL A 191 2.43 17.27 -0.60
N VAL A 192 1.95 18.38 -1.13
CA VAL A 192 2.66 19.24 -2.09
C VAL A 192 2.88 20.60 -1.44
N VAL A 193 4.15 21.05 -1.41
CA VAL A 193 4.51 22.39 -0.96
C VAL A 193 4.53 23.31 -2.18
N GLU A 194 3.71 24.36 -2.16
CA GLU A 194 3.70 25.42 -3.18
C GLU A 194 4.73 26.49 -2.80
N LEU A 195 5.60 26.89 -3.75
CA LEU A 195 6.65 27.89 -3.58
C LEU A 195 6.13 29.28 -3.88
#